data_703e27a177314742d426eede1a9636fe
#
_entry.id   703e27a177314742d426eede1a9636fe
#
_cell.length_a   1.000
_cell.length_b   1.000
_cell.length_c   1.000
_cell.angle_alpha   90.00
_cell.angle_beta   90.00
_cell.angle_gamma   90.00
#
_symmetry.space_group_name_H-M   'P 1'
#
loop_
_entity.id
_entity.type
_entity.pdbx_description
1 polymer ?
#
loop_
_entity_poly.entity_id
_entity_poly.type
_entity_poly.pdbx_seq_one_letter_code
_entity_poly.pdbx_strand_id
1 'polypeptide(L)'
;MAIRLVVTITATRGKGSELAQAYKARCAEVMKEPGCEQFEVFQSVANPDKLVLLERWVDQAALDVHARLNSARPPLLPELRAGSPEREDYEYNRTR
;
A
#
# COMPACT_ATOMS: atom_id res chain seq x y z
N MET A 1 6.12 4.27 -18.58
CA MET A 1 5.81 5.30 -17.56
C MET A 1 5.70 4.64 -16.19
N ALA A 2 6.33 5.25 -15.23
CA ALA A 2 6.18 4.79 -13.84
C ALA A 2 4.76 5.05 -13.36
N ILE A 3 4.28 4.16 -12.48
CA ILE A 3 2.93 4.25 -11.93
C ILE A 3 3.03 4.51 -10.43
N ARG A 4 2.34 5.54 -9.96
CA ARG A 4 2.21 5.88 -8.55
C ARG A 4 0.80 5.55 -8.07
N LEU A 5 0.69 4.77 -7.00
CA LEU A 5 -0.59 4.54 -6.34
C LEU A 5 -0.58 5.25 -4.99
N VAL A 6 -1.70 5.89 -4.69
CA VAL A 6 -1.98 6.44 -3.37
C VAL A 6 -3.19 5.69 -2.83
N VAL A 7 -2.98 4.87 -1.82
CA VAL A 7 -4.05 4.05 -1.25
C VAL A 7 -4.34 4.54 0.16
N THR A 8 -5.52 5.08 0.38
CA THR A 8 -5.95 5.56 1.70
C THR A 8 -6.66 4.43 2.42
N ILE A 9 -6.16 4.09 3.60
CA ILE A 9 -6.66 2.98 4.42
C ILE A 9 -7.15 3.56 5.73
N THR A 10 -8.38 3.21 6.12
CA THR A 10 -8.91 3.60 7.42
C THR A 10 -8.88 2.37 8.32
N ALA A 11 -8.24 2.53 9.48
CA ALA A 11 -8.21 1.46 10.48
C ALA A 11 -9.51 1.43 11.28
N THR A 12 -9.81 0.28 11.83
CA THR A 12 -10.83 0.17 12.87
C THR A 12 -10.45 1.12 14.00
N ARG A 13 -11.43 1.78 14.60
CA ARG A 13 -11.21 2.80 15.61
C ARG A 13 -10.23 2.36 16.69
N GLY A 14 -9.16 3.13 16.86
CA GLY A 14 -8.12 2.86 17.83
C GLY A 14 -7.09 1.82 17.40
N LYS A 15 -7.19 1.29 16.17
CA LYS A 15 -6.33 0.20 15.69
C LYS A 15 -5.30 0.64 14.66
N GLY A 16 -5.16 1.95 14.42
CA GLY A 16 -4.26 2.47 13.38
C GLY A 16 -2.82 2.03 13.55
N SER A 17 -2.26 2.16 14.74
CA SER A 17 -0.87 1.78 15.01
C SER A 17 -0.66 0.28 14.88
N GLU A 18 -1.63 -0.52 15.31
CA GLU A 18 -1.60 -1.97 15.18
C GLU A 18 -1.63 -2.39 13.71
N LEU A 19 -2.47 -1.75 12.91
CA LEU A 19 -2.54 -2.00 11.47
C LEU A 19 -1.24 -1.58 10.78
N ALA A 20 -0.68 -0.43 11.16
CA ALA A 20 0.61 0.04 10.62
C ALA A 20 1.71 -0.99 10.85
N GLN A 21 1.80 -1.54 12.06
CA GLN A 21 2.77 -2.58 12.38
C GLN A 21 2.54 -3.86 11.56
N ALA A 22 1.28 -4.22 11.34
CA ALA A 22 0.95 -5.40 10.54
C ALA A 22 1.42 -5.27 9.09
N TYR A 23 1.44 -4.05 8.53
CA TYR A 23 1.94 -3.81 7.18
C TYR A 23 3.45 -3.95 7.04
N LYS A 24 4.20 -3.89 8.13
CA LYS A 24 5.67 -3.89 8.07
C LYS A 24 6.23 -5.08 7.30
N ALA A 25 5.77 -6.28 7.62
CA ALA A 25 6.22 -7.50 6.95
C ALA A 25 5.73 -7.56 5.50
N ARG A 26 4.48 -7.16 5.25
CA ARG A 26 3.93 -7.13 3.91
C ARG A 26 4.69 -6.17 3.01
N CYS A 27 5.04 -4.99 3.50
CA CYS A 27 5.83 -4.02 2.74
C CYS A 27 7.21 -4.57 2.39
N ALA A 28 7.88 -5.21 3.34
CA ALA A 28 9.18 -5.82 3.08
C ALA A 28 9.10 -6.92 2.02
N GLU A 29 8.04 -7.71 2.05
CA GLU A 29 7.80 -8.78 1.08
C GLU A 29 7.55 -8.22 -0.33
N VAL A 30 6.66 -7.23 -0.43
CA VAL A 30 6.30 -6.63 -1.72
C VAL A 30 7.47 -5.88 -2.36
N MET A 31 8.31 -5.23 -1.54
CA MET A 31 9.50 -4.53 -2.05
C MET A 31 10.47 -5.45 -2.80
N LYS A 32 10.39 -6.76 -2.59
CA LYS A 32 11.22 -7.75 -3.31
C LYS A 32 10.65 -8.11 -4.68
N GLU A 33 9.43 -7.71 -4.99
CA GLU A 33 8.82 -8.03 -6.29
C GLU A 33 9.50 -7.23 -7.41
N PRO A 34 9.66 -7.85 -8.60
CA PRO A 34 10.28 -7.16 -9.73
C PRO A 34 9.52 -5.88 -10.11
N GLY A 35 10.25 -4.78 -10.24
CA GLY A 35 9.68 -3.50 -10.64
C GLY A 35 9.01 -2.71 -9.54
N CYS A 36 9.00 -3.21 -8.31
CA CYS A 36 8.52 -2.45 -7.17
C CYS A 36 9.59 -1.48 -6.70
N GLU A 37 9.31 -0.18 -6.83
CA GLU A 37 10.24 0.87 -6.43
C GLU A 37 9.91 1.44 -5.06
N GLN A 38 8.64 1.38 -4.66
CA GLN A 38 8.20 1.78 -3.34
C GLN A 38 6.93 1.03 -2.97
N PHE A 39 6.86 0.57 -1.75
CA PHE A 39 5.65 0.00 -1.16
C PHE A 39 5.74 0.26 0.34
N GLU A 40 5.14 1.35 0.78
CA GLU A 40 5.41 1.87 2.12
C GLU A 40 4.16 2.50 2.73
N VAL A 41 3.90 2.19 3.99
CA VAL A 41 2.75 2.73 4.72
C VAL A 41 3.19 3.89 5.61
N PHE A 42 2.40 4.96 5.57
CA PHE A 42 2.56 6.14 6.40
C PHE A 42 1.30 6.34 7.24
N GLN A 43 1.47 6.78 8.46
CA GLN A 43 0.36 7.02 9.39
C GLN A 43 0.17 8.53 9.54
N SER A 44 -1.09 8.98 9.49
CA SER A 44 -1.41 10.40 9.65
C SER A 44 -1.00 10.89 11.04
N VAL A 45 -0.37 12.05 11.07
CA VAL A 45 0.02 12.71 12.33
C VAL A 45 -1.22 13.16 13.10
N ALA A 46 -2.25 13.62 12.38
CA ALA A 46 -3.47 14.17 13.01
C ALA A 46 -4.46 13.08 13.39
N ASN A 47 -4.47 11.95 12.66
CA ASN A 47 -5.43 10.87 12.90
C ASN A 47 -4.73 9.53 12.75
N PRO A 48 -4.34 8.87 13.85
CA PRO A 48 -3.61 7.60 13.79
C PRO A 48 -4.34 6.47 13.08
N ASP A 49 -5.66 6.56 12.95
CA ASP A 49 -6.45 5.55 12.26
C ASP A 49 -6.49 5.76 10.74
N LYS A 50 -5.88 6.83 10.24
CA LYS A 50 -5.71 7.08 8.81
C LYS A 50 -4.30 6.71 8.39
N LEU A 51 -4.21 5.78 7.41
CA LEU A 51 -2.95 5.34 6.84
C LEU A 51 -2.95 5.60 5.35
N VAL A 52 -1.77 5.85 4.80
CA VAL A 52 -1.59 5.93 3.36
C VAL A 52 -0.51 4.95 2.95
N LEU A 53 -0.85 4.08 2.02
CA LEU A 53 0.11 3.21 1.35
C LEU A 53 0.52 3.90 0.06
N LEU A 54 1.81 4.22 -0.05
CA LEU A 54 2.39 4.75 -1.27
C LEU A 54 3.07 3.62 -2.03
N GLU A 55 2.66 3.42 -3.27
CA GLU A 55 3.26 2.43 -4.16
C GLU A 55 3.88 3.15 -5.35
N ARG A 56 4.99 2.62 -5.82
CA ARG A 56 5.61 3.08 -7.06
C ARG A 56 6.13 1.87 -7.81
N TRP A 57 5.69 1.76 -9.05
CA TRP A 57 6.02 0.63 -9.91
C TRP A 57 6.70 1.14 -11.17
N VAL A 58 7.69 0.40 -11.66
CA VAL A 58 8.46 0.81 -12.83
C VAL A 58 7.57 1.00 -14.06
N ASP A 59 6.53 0.18 -14.20
CA ASP A 59 5.55 0.26 -15.30
C ASP A 59 4.28 -0.49 -14.94
N GLN A 60 3.29 -0.43 -15.82
CA GLN A 60 2.01 -1.11 -15.64
C GLN A 60 2.16 -2.64 -15.59
N ALA A 61 3.08 -3.19 -16.38
CA ALA A 61 3.29 -4.63 -16.40
C ALA A 61 3.73 -5.17 -15.04
N ALA A 62 4.63 -4.46 -14.35
CA ALA A 62 5.06 -4.83 -13.00
C ALA A 62 3.91 -4.77 -12.01
N LEU A 63 3.07 -3.73 -12.10
CA LEU A 63 1.90 -3.59 -11.24
C LEU A 63 0.90 -4.73 -11.49
N ASP A 64 0.71 -5.14 -12.74
CA ASP A 64 -0.20 -6.24 -13.08
C ASP A 64 0.28 -7.56 -12.49
N VAL A 65 1.59 -7.81 -12.51
CA VAL A 65 2.18 -8.99 -11.86
C VAL A 65 1.92 -8.95 -10.35
N HIS A 66 2.15 -7.79 -9.74
CA HIS A 66 1.86 -7.60 -8.31
C HIS A 66 0.39 -7.93 -8.00
N ALA A 67 -0.54 -7.44 -8.81
CA ALA A 67 -1.97 -7.68 -8.58
C ALA A 67 -2.29 -9.18 -8.57
N ARG A 68 -1.67 -9.95 -9.48
CA ARG A 68 -1.85 -11.40 -9.51
C ARG A 68 -1.26 -12.08 -8.28
N LEU A 69 -0.04 -11.70 -7.88
CA LEU A 69 0.60 -12.25 -6.69
C LEU A 69 -0.20 -11.91 -5.43
N ASN A 70 -0.68 -10.67 -5.36
CA ASN A 70 -1.40 -10.18 -4.20
C ASN A 70 -2.75 -10.88 -4.02
N SER A 71 -3.41 -11.28 -5.12
CA SER A 71 -4.69 -11.98 -5.06
C SER A 71 -4.56 -13.36 -4.40
N ALA A 72 -3.36 -13.95 -4.42
CA ALA A 72 -3.09 -15.24 -3.80
C ALA A 72 -2.64 -15.12 -2.34
N ARG A 73 -2.38 -13.90 -1.87
CA ARG A 73 -1.99 -13.68 -0.48
C ARG A 73 -3.21 -13.61 0.44
N PRO A 74 -3.10 -14.10 1.68
CA PRO A 74 -4.20 -13.93 2.63
C PRO A 74 -4.43 -12.44 2.92
N PRO A 75 -5.70 -12.03 3.17
CA PRO A 75 -5.99 -10.66 3.56
C PRO A 75 -5.21 -10.27 4.81
N LEU A 76 -4.66 -9.06 4.82
CA LEU A 76 -3.89 -8.56 5.95
C LEU A 76 -4.85 -8.05 7.03
N LEU A 77 -5.01 -8.83 8.09
CA LEU A 77 -5.79 -8.49 9.29
C LEU A 77 -7.05 -7.66 8.98
N PRO A 78 -8.04 -8.25 8.27
CA PRO A 78 -9.21 -7.48 7.86
C PRO A 78 -9.98 -6.87 9.04
N GLU A 79 -9.89 -7.44 10.23
CA GLU A 79 -10.52 -6.92 11.44
C GLU A 79 -9.92 -5.59 11.92
N LEU A 80 -8.72 -5.24 11.44
CA LEU A 80 -8.08 -3.97 11.77
C LEU A 80 -8.43 -2.85 10.79
N ARG A 81 -9.15 -3.16 9.70
CA ARG A 81 -9.52 -2.18 8.68
C ARG A 81 -11.00 -1.87 8.74
N ALA A 82 -11.34 -0.60 8.56
CA ALA A 82 -12.71 -0.14 8.47
C ALA A 82 -13.04 0.17 7.01
N GLY A 83 -13.99 -0.54 6.43
CA GLY A 83 -14.43 -0.32 5.06
C GLY A 83 -13.40 -0.73 4.02
N SER A 84 -13.63 -0.31 2.78
CA SER A 84 -12.74 -0.56 1.66
C SER A 84 -11.73 0.59 1.52
N PRO A 85 -10.49 0.29 1.12
CA PRO A 85 -9.52 1.36 0.86
C PRO A 85 -9.90 2.17 -0.37
N GLU A 86 -9.55 3.45 -0.36
CA GLU A 86 -9.66 4.33 -1.52
C GLU A 86 -8.33 4.31 -2.25
N ARG A 87 -8.38 4.31 -3.58
CA ARG A 87 -7.17 4.19 -4.38
C ARG A 87 -7.17 5.20 -5.52
N GLU A 88 -6.01 5.85 -5.71
CA GLU A 88 -5.74 6.74 -6.84
C GLU A 88 -4.49 6.23 -7.57
N ASP A 89 -4.54 6.18 -8.89
CA ASP A 89 -3.42 5.73 -9.71
C ASP A 89 -2.99 6.89 -10.63
N TYR A 90 -1.67 7.10 -10.69
CA TYR A 90 -1.09 8.17 -11.51
C TYR A 90 0.09 7.65 -12.33
N GLU A 91 0.15 8.06 -13.60
CA GLU A 91 1.41 8.01 -14.34
C GLU A 91 2.23 9.22 -13.91
N TYR A 92 3.52 9.05 -13.69
CA TYR A 92 4.32 10.16 -13.23
C TYR A 92 5.78 10.05 -13.71
N ASN A 93 6.45 11.20 -13.73
CA ASN A 93 7.87 11.30 -14.01
C ASN A 93 8.61 11.80 -12.79
N ARG A 94 9.73 11.15 -12.50
CA ARG A 94 10.64 11.62 -11.49
C ARG A 94 11.53 12.70 -12.10
N THR A 95 11.54 13.90 -11.50
CA THR A 95 12.29 15.04 -12.05
C THR A 95 13.65 15.22 -11.38
N ARG A 96 13.93 14.47 -10.33
CA ARG A 96 15.22 14.49 -9.63
C ARG A 96 15.55 13.12 -9.07
#